data_969062c0903c0df6f8c43216415fe6ca
#
_entry.id   969062c0903c0df6f8c43216415fe6ca
#
_cell.length_a   1.000
_cell.length_b   1.000
_cell.length_c   1.000
_cell.angle_alpha   90.00
_cell.angle_beta   90.00
_cell.angle_gamma   90.00
#
_symmetry.space_group_name_H-M   'P 1'
#
loop_
_entity.id
_entity.type
_entity.pdbx_description
1 polymer ?
#
loop_
_entity_poly.entity_id
_entity_poly.type
_entity_poly.pdbx_seq_one_letter_code
_entity_poly.pdbx_strand_id
1 'polypeptide(L)'
;PSANPDEVTDDIVALLGCSADDVVYVSAKTGLGIDSLLSAVVERIPCPKGDPSLPLQALIFDSVYNPFRGVETYFKIINGKISKGQKVQFMATNKNYFVDEIGALKLRQEPRSEMLAGDVGYLITGVKDAKEVKVGDTITSFEKPTNSPIEGFEDVKPMVFAGIYPVDTEPVSYTHLRAHETVKN
;
A
#
# COMPACT_ATOMS: atom_id res chain seq x y z
N PRO A 1 7.05 -15.76 29.60
CA PRO A 1 7.65 -15.13 30.81
C PRO A 1 8.07 -13.67 30.60
N SER A 2 8.29 -13.20 29.35
CA SER A 2 8.75 -11.82 29.06
C SER A 2 7.66 -10.94 28.41
N ALA A 3 6.46 -11.43 28.26
CA ALA A 3 5.40 -10.69 27.55
C ALA A 3 4.67 -9.67 28.42
N ASN A 4 4.72 -9.82 29.74
CA ASN A 4 4.14 -8.93 30.76
C ASN A 4 2.75 -8.35 30.34
N PRO A 5 1.72 -9.23 30.16
CA PRO A 5 0.48 -8.84 29.51
C PRO A 5 -0.28 -7.72 30.24
N ASP A 6 -0.22 -7.67 31.57
CA ASP A 6 -0.95 -6.68 32.37
C ASP A 6 -0.38 -5.26 32.14
N GLU A 7 0.94 -5.10 32.24
CA GLU A 7 1.63 -3.83 32.01
C GLU A 7 1.44 -3.35 30.58
N VAL A 8 1.56 -4.24 29.58
CA VAL A 8 1.34 -3.88 28.17
C VAL A 8 -0.12 -3.48 27.90
N THR A 9 -1.08 -4.11 28.61
CA THR A 9 -2.48 -3.71 28.49
C THR A 9 -2.71 -2.30 29.05
N ASP A 10 -2.14 -1.99 30.20
CA ASP A 10 -2.24 -0.67 30.80
C ASP A 10 -1.62 0.40 29.87
N ASP A 11 -0.48 0.11 29.26
CA ASP A 11 0.17 1.00 28.29
C ASP A 11 -0.70 1.21 27.04
N ILE A 12 -1.33 0.16 26.50
CA ILE A 12 -2.24 0.25 25.34
C ILE A 12 -3.47 1.09 25.69
N VAL A 13 -4.08 0.84 26.83
CA VAL A 13 -5.25 1.59 27.31
C VAL A 13 -4.89 3.08 27.50
N ALA A 14 -3.73 3.37 28.08
CA ALA A 14 -3.27 4.73 28.27
C ALA A 14 -2.98 5.45 26.93
N LEU A 15 -2.41 4.73 25.94
CA LEU A 15 -2.04 5.29 24.64
C LEU A 15 -3.27 5.52 23.74
N LEU A 16 -4.19 4.55 23.68
CA LEU A 16 -5.30 4.55 22.73
C LEU A 16 -6.63 5.03 23.33
N GLY A 17 -6.75 5.10 24.67
CA GLY A 17 -7.98 5.43 25.36
C GLY A 17 -9.09 4.39 25.21
N CYS A 18 -8.73 3.14 24.89
CA CYS A 18 -9.66 2.02 24.74
C CYS A 18 -9.93 1.32 26.08
N SER A 19 -10.91 0.39 26.14
CA SER A 19 -11.12 -0.46 27.29
C SER A 19 -10.12 -1.61 27.32
N ALA A 20 -9.72 -2.07 28.49
CA ALA A 20 -8.92 -3.29 28.65
C ALA A 20 -9.62 -4.53 28.05
N ASP A 21 -10.95 -4.55 28.03
CA ASP A 21 -11.74 -5.63 27.41
C ASP A 21 -11.65 -5.67 25.87
N ASP A 22 -11.15 -4.58 25.25
CA ASP A 22 -10.93 -4.53 23.80
C ASP A 22 -9.60 -5.18 23.39
N VAL A 23 -8.72 -5.44 24.35
CA VAL A 23 -7.39 -6.03 24.12
C VAL A 23 -7.50 -7.54 24.02
N VAL A 24 -7.08 -8.12 22.89
CA VAL A 24 -7.08 -9.57 22.66
C VAL A 24 -5.67 -10.13 22.83
N TYR A 25 -5.51 -11.06 23.79
CA TYR A 25 -4.23 -11.72 24.04
C TYR A 25 -4.02 -12.89 23.08
N VAL A 26 -2.90 -12.88 22.38
CA VAL A 26 -2.59 -13.91 21.37
C VAL A 26 -1.15 -14.39 21.44
N SER A 27 -0.91 -15.60 21.00
CA SER A 27 0.41 -16.15 20.79
C SER A 27 0.48 -16.85 19.44
N ALA A 28 1.11 -16.23 18.46
CA ALA A 28 1.28 -16.83 17.12
C ALA A 28 2.07 -18.15 17.18
N LYS A 29 3.02 -18.27 18.12
CA LYS A 29 3.84 -19.49 18.30
C LYS A 29 3.04 -20.69 18.78
N THR A 30 2.07 -20.47 19.68
CA THR A 30 1.30 -21.55 20.30
C THR A 30 -0.11 -21.69 19.74
N GLY A 31 -0.58 -20.71 18.96
CA GLY A 31 -1.95 -20.62 18.46
C GLY A 31 -2.96 -20.10 19.50
N LEU A 32 -2.50 -19.75 20.71
CA LEU A 32 -3.38 -19.26 21.77
C LEU A 32 -4.07 -17.97 21.33
N GLY A 33 -5.41 -17.92 21.47
CA GLY A 33 -6.24 -16.74 21.22
C GLY A 33 -6.41 -16.36 19.74
N ILE A 34 -5.86 -17.11 18.79
CA ILE A 34 -5.93 -16.80 17.34
C ILE A 34 -7.38 -16.84 16.84
N ASP A 35 -8.16 -17.84 17.22
CA ASP A 35 -9.57 -17.95 16.80
C ASP A 35 -10.40 -16.77 17.34
N SER A 36 -10.16 -16.38 18.59
CA SER A 36 -10.81 -15.20 19.19
C SER A 36 -10.44 -13.91 18.47
N LEU A 37 -9.16 -13.75 18.08
CA LEU A 37 -8.71 -12.61 17.30
C LEU A 37 -9.39 -12.56 15.93
N LEU A 38 -9.45 -13.68 15.21
CA LEU A 38 -10.09 -13.73 13.90
C LEU A 38 -11.59 -13.44 13.98
N SER A 39 -12.28 -13.96 15.00
CA SER A 39 -13.69 -13.65 15.27
C SER A 39 -13.89 -12.16 15.55
N ALA A 40 -13.05 -11.55 16.39
CA ALA A 40 -13.11 -10.14 16.70
C ALA A 40 -12.86 -9.26 15.44
N VAL A 41 -11.94 -9.66 14.55
CA VAL A 41 -11.71 -8.99 13.27
C VAL A 41 -12.97 -8.99 12.40
N VAL A 42 -13.64 -10.16 12.28
CA VAL A 42 -14.86 -10.28 11.47
C VAL A 42 -16.03 -9.48 12.06
N GLU A 43 -16.16 -9.47 13.38
CA GLU A 43 -17.26 -8.81 14.07
C GLU A 43 -17.09 -7.28 14.20
N ARG A 44 -15.86 -6.80 14.44
CA ARG A 44 -15.60 -5.41 14.82
C ARG A 44 -15.13 -4.54 13.66
N ILE A 45 -14.49 -5.12 12.62
CA ILE A 45 -14.00 -4.34 11.49
C ILE A 45 -15.11 -4.22 10.44
N PRO A 46 -15.56 -2.98 10.11
CA PRO A 46 -16.63 -2.79 9.13
C PRO A 46 -16.17 -3.18 7.73
N CYS A 47 -17.10 -3.70 6.92
CA CYS A 47 -16.84 -3.97 5.51
C CYS A 47 -16.45 -2.68 4.74
N PRO A 48 -15.66 -2.79 3.67
CA PRO A 48 -15.37 -1.65 2.80
C PRO A 48 -16.65 -1.00 2.25
N LYS A 49 -16.69 0.34 2.24
CA LYS A 49 -17.86 1.12 1.81
C LYS A 49 -17.70 1.56 0.35
N GLY A 50 -17.52 0.65 -0.57
CA GLY A 50 -17.36 0.98 -1.99
C GLY A 50 -18.57 0.54 -2.81
N ASP A 51 -18.83 1.26 -3.91
CA ASP A 51 -19.87 0.91 -4.88
C ASP A 51 -19.24 0.49 -6.22
N PRO A 52 -19.37 -0.79 -6.61
CA PRO A 52 -18.81 -1.30 -7.87
C PRO A 52 -19.47 -0.69 -9.13
N SER A 53 -20.64 -0.05 -9.03
CA SER A 53 -21.36 0.57 -10.15
C SER A 53 -20.85 1.98 -10.50
N LEU A 54 -20.12 2.62 -9.58
CA LEU A 54 -19.54 3.94 -9.79
C LEU A 54 -18.31 3.89 -10.72
N PRO A 55 -17.87 5.03 -11.26
CA PRO A 55 -16.60 5.11 -11.98
C PRO A 55 -15.43 4.61 -11.14
N LEU A 56 -14.46 3.98 -11.80
CA LEU A 56 -13.27 3.47 -11.12
C LEU A 56 -12.53 4.58 -10.38
N GLN A 57 -12.33 4.39 -9.11
CA GLN A 57 -11.44 5.16 -8.23
C GLN A 57 -10.58 4.21 -7.43
N ALA A 58 -9.31 4.11 -7.74
CA ALA A 58 -8.36 3.30 -6.98
C ALA A 58 -7.16 4.12 -6.56
N LEU A 59 -6.75 3.96 -5.31
CA LEU A 59 -5.63 4.68 -4.70
C LEU A 59 -4.37 3.85 -4.82
N ILE A 60 -3.31 4.44 -5.35
CA ILE A 60 -1.96 3.87 -5.32
C ILE A 60 -1.36 4.15 -3.95
N PHE A 61 -1.04 3.11 -3.20
CA PHE A 61 -0.40 3.27 -1.88
C PHE A 61 1.07 2.83 -1.85
N ASP A 62 1.53 2.09 -2.86
CA ASP A 62 2.93 1.70 -2.99
C ASP A 62 3.26 1.29 -4.44
N SER A 63 4.56 1.24 -4.78
CA SER A 63 5.02 0.73 -6.05
C SER A 63 6.43 0.15 -5.94
N VAL A 64 6.69 -0.95 -6.64
CA VAL A 64 8.00 -1.62 -6.67
C VAL A 64 8.44 -1.80 -8.10
N TYR A 65 9.69 -1.46 -8.40
CA TYR A 65 10.27 -1.69 -9.71
C TYR A 65 10.75 -3.13 -9.86
N ASN A 66 10.23 -3.81 -10.88
CA ASN A 66 10.66 -5.14 -11.28
C ASN A 66 11.35 -5.06 -12.66
N PRO A 67 12.62 -5.49 -12.80
CA PRO A 67 13.35 -5.39 -14.07
C PRO A 67 12.69 -6.12 -15.25
N PHE A 68 11.90 -7.16 -14.97
CA PHE A 68 11.26 -7.99 -16.00
C PHE A 68 9.83 -7.56 -16.34
N ARG A 69 9.10 -7.03 -15.36
CA ARG A 69 7.66 -6.71 -15.48
C ARG A 69 7.37 -5.21 -15.50
N GLY A 70 8.39 -4.37 -15.24
CA GLY A 70 8.24 -2.94 -15.08
C GLY A 70 7.79 -2.57 -13.66
N VAL A 71 7.07 -1.47 -13.51
CA VAL A 71 6.57 -1.01 -12.20
C VAL A 71 5.34 -1.82 -11.81
N GLU A 72 5.45 -2.55 -10.72
CA GLU A 72 4.34 -3.21 -10.04
C GLU A 72 3.71 -2.20 -9.08
N THR A 73 2.47 -1.82 -9.32
CA THR A 73 1.75 -0.80 -8.57
C THR A 73 0.80 -1.48 -7.59
N TYR A 74 0.89 -1.13 -6.31
CA TYR A 74 -0.04 -1.61 -5.29
C TYR A 74 -1.15 -0.61 -5.07
N PHE A 75 -2.40 -1.09 -5.12
CA PHE A 75 -3.57 -0.23 -5.10
C PHE A 75 -4.72 -0.80 -4.27
N LYS A 76 -5.59 0.11 -3.84
CA LYS A 76 -6.87 -0.20 -3.20
C LYS A 76 -8.00 0.41 -4.01
N ILE A 77 -9.01 -0.37 -4.37
CA ILE A 77 -10.19 0.12 -5.06
C ILE A 77 -11.16 0.70 -4.04
N ILE A 78 -11.47 1.98 -4.20
CA ILE A 78 -12.46 2.69 -3.39
C ILE A 78 -13.85 2.57 -4.01
N ASN A 79 -13.96 2.83 -5.32
CA ASN A 79 -15.21 2.69 -6.08
C ASN A 79 -14.95 2.06 -7.44
N GLY A 80 -16.01 1.51 -8.03
CA GLY A 80 -15.96 0.94 -9.36
C GLY A 80 -15.29 -0.44 -9.40
N LYS A 81 -14.76 -0.75 -10.56
CA LYS A 81 -14.08 -2.01 -10.85
C LYS A 81 -12.99 -1.83 -11.88
N ILE A 82 -12.01 -2.72 -11.85
CA ILE A 82 -10.91 -2.78 -12.81
C ILE A 82 -10.79 -4.19 -13.37
N SER A 83 -10.55 -4.29 -14.69
CA SER A 83 -10.42 -5.57 -15.38
C SER A 83 -9.13 -5.64 -16.18
N LYS A 84 -8.60 -6.85 -16.35
CA LYS A 84 -7.47 -7.10 -17.24
C LYS A 84 -7.79 -6.64 -18.67
N GLY A 85 -6.84 -5.99 -19.34
CA GLY A 85 -7.00 -5.42 -20.68
C GLY A 85 -7.71 -4.05 -20.74
N GLN A 86 -8.26 -3.57 -19.61
CA GLN A 86 -8.90 -2.27 -19.57
C GLN A 86 -7.86 -1.15 -19.72
N LYS A 87 -8.26 -0.04 -20.38
CA LYS A 87 -7.45 1.18 -20.43
C LYS A 87 -7.75 2.05 -19.20
N VAL A 88 -6.71 2.37 -18.45
CA VAL A 88 -6.79 3.18 -17.23
C VAL A 88 -5.97 4.44 -17.38
N GLN A 89 -6.28 5.46 -16.59
CA GLN A 89 -5.58 6.72 -16.50
C GLN A 89 -5.08 6.94 -15.07
N PHE A 90 -3.82 7.37 -14.95
CA PHE A 90 -3.23 7.85 -13.71
C PHE A 90 -3.42 9.36 -13.66
N MET A 91 -4.20 9.84 -12.69
CA MET A 91 -4.69 11.23 -12.69
C MET A 91 -3.59 12.25 -12.47
N ALA A 92 -2.63 12.00 -11.57
CA ALA A 92 -1.55 12.94 -11.27
C ALA A 92 -0.59 13.16 -12.44
N THR A 93 -0.32 12.12 -13.23
CA THR A 93 0.57 12.19 -14.40
C THR A 93 -0.19 12.39 -15.71
N ASN A 94 -1.52 12.25 -15.69
CA ASN A 94 -2.41 12.30 -16.85
C ASN A 94 -2.02 11.30 -17.96
N LYS A 95 -1.37 10.20 -17.58
CA LYS A 95 -0.92 9.14 -18.50
C LYS A 95 -1.89 7.98 -18.53
N ASN A 96 -1.98 7.35 -19.70
CA ASN A 96 -2.89 6.25 -19.96
C ASN A 96 -2.11 4.96 -20.19
N TYR A 97 -2.58 3.86 -19.59
CA TYR A 97 -1.97 2.55 -19.71
C TYR A 97 -3.02 1.46 -19.91
N PHE A 98 -2.62 0.34 -20.50
CA PHE A 98 -3.41 -0.86 -20.49
C PHE A 98 -3.05 -1.73 -19.29
N VAL A 99 -4.05 -2.38 -18.73
CA VAL A 99 -3.90 -3.31 -17.62
C VAL A 99 -3.43 -4.66 -18.17
N ASP A 100 -2.13 -4.93 -18.06
CA ASP A 100 -1.56 -6.20 -18.49
C ASP A 100 -1.92 -7.34 -17.52
N GLU A 101 -1.85 -7.05 -16.22
CA GLU A 101 -2.19 -7.99 -15.16
C GLU A 101 -2.69 -7.25 -13.92
N ILE A 102 -3.69 -7.83 -13.25
CA ILE A 102 -4.15 -7.45 -11.92
C ILE A 102 -4.29 -8.69 -11.05
N GLY A 103 -4.22 -8.53 -9.76
CA GLY A 103 -4.44 -9.63 -8.85
C GLY A 103 -4.44 -9.21 -7.38
N ALA A 104 -4.86 -10.14 -6.53
CA ALA A 104 -4.86 -9.95 -5.10
C ALA A 104 -3.49 -10.21 -4.49
N LEU A 105 -3.15 -9.44 -3.44
CA LEU A 105 -1.98 -9.66 -2.62
C LEU A 105 -2.33 -10.61 -1.47
N LYS A 106 -1.82 -11.83 -1.56
CA LYS A 106 -1.82 -12.80 -0.46
C LYS A 106 -0.36 -13.13 -0.09
N LEU A 107 -0.10 -14.33 0.43
CA LEU A 107 1.28 -14.83 0.60
C LEU A 107 2.04 -14.87 -0.73
N ARG A 108 1.30 -14.99 -1.84
CA ARG A 108 1.79 -14.86 -3.22
C ARG A 108 0.83 -13.98 -3.98
N GLN A 109 1.28 -13.41 -5.09
CA GLN A 109 0.42 -12.73 -6.05
C GLN A 109 -0.54 -13.72 -6.68
N GLU A 110 -1.85 -13.45 -6.60
CA GLU A 110 -2.89 -14.25 -7.23
C GLU A 110 -3.52 -13.44 -8.37
N PRO A 111 -3.20 -13.75 -9.64
CA PRO A 111 -3.81 -13.07 -10.79
C PRO A 111 -5.32 -13.23 -10.80
N ARG A 112 -6.02 -12.15 -11.18
CA ARG A 112 -7.48 -12.11 -11.34
C ARG A 112 -7.84 -11.46 -12.66
N SER A 113 -9.02 -11.78 -13.18
CA SER A 113 -9.58 -11.15 -14.38
C SER A 113 -10.24 -9.80 -14.07
N GLU A 114 -10.82 -9.68 -12.89
CA GLU A 114 -11.53 -8.49 -12.41
C GLU A 114 -11.33 -8.32 -10.90
N MET A 115 -11.31 -7.06 -10.45
CA MET A 115 -11.31 -6.68 -9.03
C MET A 115 -12.33 -5.56 -8.80
N LEU A 116 -12.96 -5.56 -7.62
CA LEU A 116 -14.10 -4.70 -7.28
C LEU A 116 -13.77 -3.73 -6.16
N ALA A 117 -14.64 -2.75 -5.95
CA ALA A 117 -14.58 -1.84 -4.81
C ALA A 117 -14.39 -2.58 -3.48
N GLY A 118 -13.40 -2.15 -2.70
CA GLY A 118 -12.96 -2.79 -1.46
C GLY A 118 -11.76 -3.72 -1.60
N ASP A 119 -11.46 -4.20 -2.81
CA ASP A 119 -10.30 -5.06 -3.05
C ASP A 119 -8.98 -4.26 -2.93
N VAL A 120 -7.96 -4.96 -2.43
CA VAL A 120 -6.57 -4.52 -2.39
C VAL A 120 -5.72 -5.48 -3.20
N GLY A 121 -4.85 -4.96 -4.05
CA GLY A 121 -4.07 -5.81 -4.91
C GLY A 121 -2.91 -5.11 -5.62
N TYR A 122 -2.44 -5.76 -6.67
CA TYR A 122 -1.37 -5.27 -7.53
C TYR A 122 -1.85 -5.08 -8.97
N LEU A 123 -1.20 -4.17 -9.67
CA LEU A 123 -1.44 -3.79 -11.05
C LEU A 123 -0.12 -3.75 -11.81
N ILE A 124 -0.08 -4.32 -13.00
CA ILE A 124 1.01 -4.24 -13.94
C ILE A 124 0.50 -3.65 -15.23
N THR A 125 1.17 -2.59 -15.69
CA THR A 125 0.80 -1.83 -16.88
C THR A 125 1.97 -1.66 -17.86
N GLY A 126 3.07 -2.40 -17.64
CA GLY A 126 4.26 -2.29 -18.46
C GLY A 126 5.04 -0.97 -18.35
N VAL A 127 4.70 -0.11 -17.40
CA VAL A 127 5.43 1.12 -17.09
C VAL A 127 6.85 0.78 -16.66
N LYS A 128 7.85 1.41 -17.29
CA LYS A 128 9.27 1.16 -17.02
C LYS A 128 9.92 2.23 -16.14
N ASP A 129 9.36 3.42 -16.12
CA ASP A 129 9.87 4.53 -15.30
C ASP A 129 9.04 4.65 -14.01
N ALA A 130 9.66 4.39 -12.86
CA ALA A 130 9.01 4.52 -11.55
C ALA A 130 8.49 5.94 -11.26
N LYS A 131 9.04 6.97 -11.92
CA LYS A 131 8.57 8.35 -11.78
C LYS A 131 7.16 8.58 -12.36
N GLU A 132 6.71 7.69 -13.23
CA GLU A 132 5.37 7.75 -13.83
C GLU A 132 4.28 7.21 -12.89
N VAL A 133 4.67 6.49 -11.84
CA VAL A 133 3.77 5.94 -10.82
C VAL A 133 4.02 6.67 -9.51
N LYS A 134 3.13 7.58 -9.16
CA LYS A 134 3.22 8.32 -7.90
C LYS A 134 2.39 7.61 -6.82
N VAL A 135 2.98 7.41 -5.65
CA VAL A 135 2.25 7.00 -4.46
C VAL A 135 1.27 8.12 -4.08
N GLY A 136 0.04 7.76 -3.77
CA GLY A 136 -1.05 8.71 -3.53
C GLY A 136 -1.84 9.12 -4.78
N ASP A 137 -1.41 8.68 -5.98
CA ASP A 137 -2.17 8.96 -7.21
C ASP A 137 -3.45 8.13 -7.28
N THR A 138 -4.41 8.64 -8.03
CA THR A 138 -5.68 7.98 -8.31
C THR A 138 -5.68 7.35 -9.69
N ILE A 139 -6.02 6.07 -9.75
CA ILE A 139 -6.28 5.35 -10.99
C ILE A 139 -7.77 5.45 -11.31
N THR A 140 -8.08 5.85 -12.53
CA THR A 140 -9.46 5.89 -13.04
C THR A 140 -9.59 5.18 -14.40
N SER A 141 -10.81 4.88 -14.81
CA SER A 141 -11.08 4.34 -16.15
C SER A 141 -10.88 5.42 -17.21
N PHE A 142 -10.24 5.08 -18.32
CA PHE A 142 -10.12 6.01 -19.47
C PHE A 142 -11.46 6.33 -20.11
N GLU A 143 -12.37 5.34 -20.20
CA GLU A 143 -13.67 5.50 -20.86
C GLU A 143 -14.67 6.29 -20.01
N LYS A 144 -14.63 6.10 -18.69
CA LYS A 144 -15.51 6.76 -17.72
C LYS A 144 -14.67 7.28 -16.55
N PRO A 145 -13.94 8.37 -16.76
CA PRO A 145 -13.08 8.90 -15.72
C PRO A 145 -13.89 9.46 -14.54
N THR A 146 -13.34 9.34 -13.34
CA THR A 146 -13.88 10.05 -12.17
C THR A 146 -13.55 11.54 -12.26
N ASN A 147 -14.39 12.37 -11.67
CA ASN A 147 -14.23 13.83 -11.71
C ASN A 147 -13.25 14.37 -10.67
N SER A 148 -12.96 13.60 -9.62
CA SER A 148 -12.08 14.02 -8.54
C SER A 148 -11.08 12.93 -8.15
N PRO A 149 -9.83 13.29 -7.86
CA PRO A 149 -8.89 12.37 -7.25
C PRO A 149 -9.34 11.99 -5.84
N ILE A 150 -8.81 10.91 -5.31
CA ILE A 150 -9.01 10.50 -3.93
C ILE A 150 -8.24 11.48 -3.05
N GLU A 151 -8.90 12.07 -2.06
CA GLU A 151 -8.30 12.98 -1.10
C GLU A 151 -7.44 12.20 -0.08
N GLY A 152 -6.40 12.85 0.44
CA GLY A 152 -5.64 12.35 1.58
C GLY A 152 -4.15 12.08 1.34
N PHE A 153 -3.65 12.29 0.13
CA PHE A 153 -2.20 12.26 -0.14
C PHE A 153 -1.74 13.62 -0.62
N GLU A 154 -1.01 14.32 0.23
CA GLU A 154 -0.32 15.55 -0.13
C GLU A 154 1.15 15.25 -0.49
N ASP A 155 1.71 15.98 -1.44
CA ASP A 155 3.15 15.92 -1.73
C ASP A 155 3.91 16.44 -0.49
N VAL A 156 4.53 15.52 0.26
CA VAL A 156 5.34 15.87 1.42
C VAL A 156 6.61 16.56 0.93
N LYS A 157 6.78 17.82 1.32
CA LYS A 157 8.03 18.53 1.05
C LYS A 157 9.16 17.88 1.86
N PRO A 158 10.27 17.49 1.22
CA PRO A 158 11.39 16.91 1.94
C PRO A 158 11.93 17.92 2.95
N MET A 159 11.97 17.52 4.24
CA MET A 159 12.47 18.36 5.33
C MET A 159 13.90 17.98 5.77
N VAL A 160 14.39 16.84 5.30
CA VAL A 160 15.72 16.34 5.61
C VAL A 160 16.43 15.98 4.31
N PHE A 161 17.66 16.44 4.18
CA PHE A 161 18.53 16.15 3.05
C PHE A 161 19.74 15.37 3.56
N ALA A 162 20.09 14.26 2.89
CA ALA A 162 21.29 13.48 3.17
C ALA A 162 22.20 13.48 1.95
N GLY A 163 23.49 13.76 2.16
CA GLY A 163 24.52 13.56 1.16
C GLY A 163 24.98 12.10 1.18
N ILE A 164 25.01 11.45 0.02
CA ILE A 164 25.51 10.08 -0.12
C ILE A 164 26.84 10.13 -0.87
N TYR A 165 27.88 9.62 -0.23
CA TYR A 165 29.24 9.62 -0.79
C TYR A 165 29.77 8.20 -0.84
N PRO A 166 30.48 7.79 -1.91
CA PRO A 166 31.17 6.49 -1.95
C PRO A 166 32.29 6.48 -0.89
N VAL A 167 32.48 5.35 -0.25
CA VAL A 167 33.56 5.18 0.76
C VAL A 167 34.92 5.06 0.11
N ASP A 168 34.97 4.46 -1.10
CA ASP A 168 36.18 4.30 -1.90
C ASP A 168 36.01 4.99 -3.25
N THR A 169 37.06 5.65 -3.72
CA THR A 169 37.11 6.35 -5.02
C THR A 169 37.53 5.44 -6.18
N GLU A 170 37.87 4.17 -5.91
CA GLU A 170 38.15 3.21 -6.99
C GLU A 170 36.86 2.79 -7.69
N PRO A 171 36.89 2.58 -9.01
CA PRO A 171 35.71 2.16 -9.77
C PRO A 171 35.39 0.69 -9.47
N VAL A 172 34.68 0.48 -8.39
CA VAL A 172 34.19 -0.85 -8.01
C VAL A 172 32.82 -1.05 -8.62
N SER A 173 32.59 -2.23 -9.17
CA SER A 173 31.30 -2.64 -9.76
C SER A 173 30.13 -2.69 -8.78
N TYR A 174 30.40 -2.47 -7.48
CA TYR A 174 29.41 -2.38 -6.42
C TYR A 174 29.73 -1.19 -5.52
N THR A 175 28.91 -0.15 -5.56
CA THR A 175 29.03 1.02 -4.68
C THR A 175 28.43 0.72 -3.31
N HIS A 176 29.27 0.59 -2.28
CA HIS A 176 28.84 0.69 -0.90
C HIS A 176 28.64 2.17 -0.58
N LEU A 177 27.37 2.60 -0.47
CA LEU A 177 27.02 3.97 -0.10
C LEU A 177 26.82 4.06 1.41
N ARG A 178 27.47 5.03 2.05
CA ARG A 178 27.18 5.42 3.44
C ARG A 178 26.31 6.67 3.45
N ALA A 179 25.13 6.56 4.02
CA ALA A 179 24.31 7.73 4.33
C ALA A 179 24.85 8.42 5.58
N HIS A 180 25.16 9.70 5.48
CA HIS A 180 25.45 10.54 6.63
C HIS A 180 24.21 11.39 6.91
N GLU A 181 23.58 11.17 8.06
CA GLU A 181 22.53 12.06 8.53
C GLU A 181 23.16 13.41 8.88
N THR A 182 22.65 14.47 8.27
CA THR A 182 23.01 15.82 8.72
C THR A 182 22.33 16.09 10.04
N VAL A 183 23.15 16.22 11.08
CA VAL A 183 22.68 16.62 12.41
C VAL A 183 22.05 18.02 12.28
N LYS A 184 20.83 18.16 12.81
CA LYS A 184 20.16 19.46 12.95
C LYS A 184 21.04 20.41 13.76
N ASN A 185 21.34 21.56 13.20
CA ASN A 185 21.65 22.77 13.98
C ASN A 185 20.36 23.54 14.24
#